data_aa1175d422bf9b2303f7b5f455856751
#
_entry.id   aa1175d422bf9b2303f7b5f455856751
#
_cell.length_a   1.000
_cell.length_b   1.000
_cell.length_c   1.000
_cell.angle_alpha   90.00
_cell.angle_beta   90.00
_cell.angle_gamma   90.00
#
_symmetry.space_group_name_H-M   'P 1'
#
loop_
_entity.id
_entity.type
_entity.pdbx_description
1 polymer ?
#
loop_
_entity_poly.entity_id
_entity_poly.type
_entity_poly.pdbx_seq_one_letter_code
_entity_poly.pdbx_strand_id
1 'polypeptide(L)'
;MRRYTVFLLALCVVGSAEAKRDDGVVKITEGEPVSAQVDRVKAALNSESYSEISPEDKGRVQQALGRIEQKMEGHTLSSELSPVDRTAVFNDQELVNTVMSKAKEDSRLICRRERATGSNMSQSVCTTVAQRRRATENGRSLLNEHQQFNNLNPGR
;
A
#
# COMPACT_ATOMS: atom_id res chain seq x y z
N MET A 1 68.33 -3.73 15.21
CA MET A 1 67.40 -4.20 14.20
C MET A 1 65.98 -4.21 14.79
N ARG A 2 65.22 -3.18 14.50
CA ARG A 2 63.87 -2.94 15.07
C ARG A 2 62.85 -3.23 13.98
N ARG A 3 62.11 -4.32 14.14
CA ARG A 3 61.00 -4.70 13.25
C ARG A 3 59.74 -3.95 13.65
N TYR A 4 59.29 -3.01 12.83
CA TYR A 4 58.01 -2.31 12.96
C TYR A 4 56.94 -3.15 12.22
N THR A 5 56.11 -3.82 12.98
CA THR A 5 54.88 -4.47 12.47
C THR A 5 53.82 -3.40 12.31
N VAL A 6 53.51 -3.03 11.08
CA VAL A 6 52.38 -2.12 10.74
C VAL A 6 51.11 -2.96 10.74
N PHE A 7 50.24 -2.72 11.75
CA PHE A 7 48.92 -3.25 11.82
C PHE A 7 47.98 -2.36 10.95
N LEU A 8 47.59 -2.89 9.80
CA LEU A 8 46.58 -2.26 8.92
C LEU A 8 45.20 -2.58 9.48
N LEU A 9 44.58 -1.60 10.20
CA LEU A 9 43.20 -1.67 10.63
C LEU A 9 42.32 -1.34 9.41
N ALA A 10 41.72 -2.37 8.79
CA ALA A 10 40.68 -2.21 7.79
C ALA A 10 39.38 -1.77 8.47
N LEU A 11 39.05 -0.49 8.33
CA LEU A 11 37.77 0.09 8.80
C LEU A 11 36.67 -0.33 7.82
N CYS A 12 35.92 -1.40 8.13
CA CYS A 12 34.68 -1.74 7.44
C CYS A 12 33.62 -0.71 7.81
N VAL A 13 33.42 0.27 6.96
CA VAL A 13 32.25 1.17 7.01
C VAL A 13 31.06 0.36 6.54
N VAL A 14 30.31 -0.21 7.49
CA VAL A 14 29.00 -0.80 7.22
C VAL A 14 28.04 0.38 6.99
N GLY A 15 27.86 0.75 5.73
CA GLY A 15 26.82 1.68 5.33
C GLY A 15 25.47 1.03 5.61
N SER A 16 24.81 1.45 6.67
CA SER A 16 23.40 1.14 6.93
C SER A 16 22.60 1.80 5.81
N ALA A 17 22.23 1.04 4.79
CA ALA A 17 21.18 1.44 3.85
C ALA A 17 19.87 1.43 4.64
N GLU A 18 19.51 2.57 5.22
CA GLU A 18 18.14 2.79 5.68
C GLU A 18 17.25 2.78 4.44
N ALA A 19 16.61 1.64 4.19
CA ALA A 19 15.51 1.54 3.25
C ALA A 19 14.39 2.43 3.81
N LYS A 20 14.33 3.68 3.34
CA LYS A 20 13.25 4.62 3.61
C LYS A 20 11.97 3.94 3.12
N ARG A 21 11.18 3.39 4.03
CA ARG A 21 9.85 2.89 3.73
C ARG A 21 9.03 4.10 3.29
N ASP A 22 8.87 4.22 2.00
CA ASP A 22 7.94 5.17 1.41
C ASP A 22 6.53 4.61 1.66
N ASP A 23 5.91 5.07 2.74
CA ASP A 23 4.63 4.53 3.20
C ASP A 23 3.44 4.97 2.34
N GLY A 24 3.69 5.60 1.18
CA GLY A 24 2.63 6.08 0.28
C GLY A 24 1.73 7.14 0.92
N VAL A 25 2.17 7.72 2.02
CA VAL A 25 1.44 8.76 2.74
C VAL A 25 1.79 10.10 2.14
N VAL A 26 0.80 10.81 1.60
CA VAL A 26 0.96 12.21 1.21
C VAL A 26 1.04 13.04 2.48
N LYS A 27 2.22 13.52 2.79
CA LYS A 27 2.39 14.59 3.76
C LYS A 27 2.89 15.78 2.97
N ILE A 28 2.14 16.87 2.93
CA ILE A 28 2.66 18.14 2.43
C ILE A 28 3.65 18.62 3.48
N THR A 29 4.89 18.18 3.32
CA THR A 29 5.98 18.50 4.25
C THR A 29 6.60 19.83 3.82
N GLU A 30 6.76 20.75 4.75
CA GLU A 30 7.48 22.01 4.50
C GLU A 30 8.87 21.70 3.95
N GLY A 31 9.23 22.37 2.85
CA GLY A 31 10.55 22.26 2.22
C GLY A 31 10.67 21.28 1.04
N GLU A 32 9.60 20.51 0.70
CA GLU A 32 9.59 19.69 -0.50
C GLU A 32 8.48 20.17 -1.47
N PRO A 33 8.77 20.31 -2.78
CA PRO A 33 7.77 20.68 -3.76
C PRO A 33 6.60 19.69 -3.76
N VAL A 34 5.36 20.19 -3.75
CA VAL A 34 4.16 19.35 -3.74
C VAL A 34 4.09 18.46 -4.98
N SER A 35 4.54 18.95 -6.15
CA SER A 35 4.64 18.17 -7.38
C SER A 35 5.49 16.91 -7.21
N ALA A 36 6.64 17.01 -6.54
CA ALA A 36 7.52 15.85 -6.30
C ALA A 36 6.84 14.80 -5.37
N GLN A 37 6.07 15.26 -4.38
CA GLN A 37 5.32 14.38 -3.50
C GLN A 37 4.17 13.68 -4.26
N VAL A 38 3.44 14.42 -5.08
CA VAL A 38 2.37 13.88 -5.92
C VAL A 38 2.90 12.86 -6.94
N ASP A 39 4.03 13.16 -7.58
CA ASP A 39 4.65 12.23 -8.53
C ASP A 39 5.08 10.91 -7.86
N ARG A 40 5.58 10.96 -6.63
CA ARG A 40 5.88 9.74 -5.87
C ARG A 40 4.63 8.90 -5.61
N VAL A 41 3.52 9.54 -5.23
CA VAL A 41 2.25 8.82 -5.01
C VAL A 41 1.72 8.22 -6.31
N LYS A 42 1.77 8.98 -7.41
CA LYS A 42 1.41 8.48 -8.76
C LYS A 42 2.27 7.28 -9.17
N ALA A 43 3.57 7.32 -8.87
CA ALA A 43 4.47 6.18 -9.12
C ALA A 43 4.12 4.98 -8.21
N ALA A 44 3.87 5.21 -6.92
CA ALA A 44 3.50 4.18 -5.97
C ALA A 44 2.21 3.45 -6.36
N LEU A 45 1.20 4.16 -6.89
CA LEU A 45 -0.06 3.58 -7.37
C LEU A 45 0.10 2.51 -8.46
N ASN A 46 1.25 2.48 -9.14
CA ASN A 46 1.56 1.51 -10.18
C ASN A 46 2.48 0.38 -9.67
N SER A 47 2.85 0.38 -8.40
CA SER A 47 3.71 -0.63 -7.81
C SER A 47 2.93 -1.86 -7.34
N GLU A 48 3.62 -2.98 -7.15
CA GLU A 48 3.05 -4.21 -6.61
C GLU A 48 2.45 -4.03 -5.20
N SER A 49 2.96 -3.06 -4.44
CA SER A 49 2.44 -2.75 -3.11
C SER A 49 0.98 -2.26 -3.11
N TYR A 50 0.44 -1.91 -4.27
CA TYR A 50 -0.93 -1.45 -4.48
C TYR A 50 -1.67 -2.26 -5.55
N SER A 51 -1.27 -3.51 -5.78
CA SER A 51 -1.84 -4.41 -6.81
C SER A 51 -3.34 -4.65 -6.66
N GLU A 52 -3.88 -4.54 -5.44
CA GLU A 52 -5.29 -4.78 -5.13
C GLU A 52 -6.16 -3.50 -5.12
N ILE A 53 -5.59 -2.34 -5.52
CA ILE A 53 -6.37 -1.10 -5.64
C ILE A 53 -7.39 -1.23 -6.77
N SER A 54 -8.65 -0.86 -6.48
CA SER A 54 -9.69 -0.86 -7.52
C SER A 54 -9.44 0.26 -8.55
N PRO A 55 -9.86 0.08 -9.83
CA PRO A 55 -9.79 1.14 -10.82
C PRO A 55 -10.53 2.43 -10.39
N GLU A 56 -11.65 2.27 -9.68
CA GLU A 56 -12.42 3.38 -9.12
C GLU A 56 -11.62 4.15 -8.07
N ASP A 57 -11.07 3.44 -7.09
CA ASP A 57 -10.26 4.06 -6.03
C ASP A 57 -8.99 4.71 -6.60
N LYS A 58 -8.35 4.07 -7.59
CA LYS A 58 -7.22 4.66 -8.32
C LYS A 58 -7.59 5.97 -8.99
N GLY A 59 -8.76 6.02 -9.67
CA GLY A 59 -9.28 7.24 -10.28
C GLY A 59 -9.57 8.33 -9.25
N ARG A 60 -10.17 7.99 -8.11
CA ARG A 60 -10.43 8.93 -7.00
C ARG A 60 -9.15 9.54 -6.45
N VAL A 61 -8.11 8.73 -6.25
CA VAL A 61 -6.79 9.21 -5.79
C VAL A 61 -6.19 10.15 -6.84
N GLN A 62 -6.19 9.79 -8.12
CA GLN A 62 -5.64 10.64 -9.18
C GLN A 62 -6.35 12.00 -9.27
N GLN A 63 -7.68 12.01 -9.13
CA GLN A 63 -8.46 13.26 -9.12
C GLN A 63 -8.12 14.12 -7.89
N ALA A 64 -8.01 13.53 -6.71
CA ALA A 64 -7.64 14.25 -5.49
C ALA A 64 -6.23 14.85 -5.61
N LEU A 65 -5.26 14.09 -6.12
CA LEU A 65 -3.91 14.59 -6.38
C LEU A 65 -3.89 15.75 -7.36
N GLY A 66 -4.69 15.69 -8.45
CA GLY A 66 -4.82 16.79 -9.40
C GLY A 66 -5.41 18.07 -8.77
N ARG A 67 -6.41 17.93 -7.88
CA ARG A 67 -6.94 19.09 -7.14
C ARG A 67 -5.92 19.69 -6.17
N ILE A 68 -5.12 18.85 -5.50
CA ILE A 68 -4.03 19.32 -4.64
C ILE A 68 -3.00 20.10 -5.47
N GLU A 69 -2.53 19.56 -6.60
CA GLU A 69 -1.60 20.25 -7.49
C GLU A 69 -2.14 21.61 -7.95
N GLN A 70 -3.39 21.66 -8.39
CA GLN A 70 -4.03 22.88 -8.86
C GLN A 70 -4.10 23.97 -7.78
N LYS A 71 -4.47 23.58 -6.54
CA LYS A 71 -4.60 24.53 -5.43
C LYS A 71 -3.24 24.99 -4.89
N MET A 72 -2.24 24.15 -5.00
CA MET A 72 -0.86 24.45 -4.56
C MET A 72 -0.02 25.14 -5.63
N GLU A 73 -0.57 25.37 -6.82
CA GLU A 73 0.14 26.07 -7.89
C GLU A 73 0.58 27.48 -7.45
N GLY A 74 1.87 27.75 -7.51
CA GLY A 74 2.46 29.01 -7.05
C GLY A 74 2.65 29.14 -5.53
N HIS A 75 2.30 28.11 -4.75
CA HIS A 75 2.47 28.07 -3.30
C HIS A 75 3.41 26.96 -2.89
N THR A 76 4.29 27.22 -1.93
CA THR A 76 5.21 26.21 -1.37
C THR A 76 4.69 25.65 -0.05
N LEU A 77 3.89 26.42 0.66
CA LEU A 77 3.34 26.04 1.97
C LEU A 77 1.80 26.07 1.95
N SER A 78 1.20 25.10 2.57
CA SER A 78 -0.27 25.07 2.74
C SER A 78 -0.81 26.26 3.56
N SER A 79 0.05 26.87 4.40
CA SER A 79 -0.29 28.08 5.16
C SER A 79 -0.50 29.33 4.30
N GLU A 80 0.04 29.35 3.09
CA GLU A 80 -0.13 30.44 2.11
C GLU A 80 -1.49 30.42 1.42
N LEU A 81 -2.18 29.28 1.48
CA LEU A 81 -3.53 29.12 0.91
C LEU A 81 -4.61 29.84 1.72
N SER A 82 -5.71 30.18 1.05
CA SER A 82 -6.90 30.61 1.74
C SER A 82 -7.40 29.54 2.74
N PRO A 83 -8.12 29.91 3.82
CA PRO A 83 -8.66 28.91 4.76
C PRO A 83 -9.52 27.83 4.09
N VAL A 84 -10.26 28.20 3.04
CA VAL A 84 -11.12 27.28 2.28
C VAL A 84 -10.27 26.31 1.46
N ASP A 85 -9.27 26.80 0.74
CA ASP A 85 -8.39 25.95 -0.07
C ASP A 85 -7.52 25.04 0.78
N ARG A 86 -7.05 25.53 1.92
CA ARG A 86 -6.31 24.72 2.89
C ARG A 86 -7.14 23.54 3.38
N THR A 87 -8.41 23.79 3.73
CA THR A 87 -9.32 22.71 4.15
C THR A 87 -9.58 21.73 3.03
N ALA A 88 -9.75 22.21 1.80
CA ALA A 88 -9.95 21.33 0.65
C ALA A 88 -8.72 20.45 0.36
N VAL A 89 -7.50 21.02 0.40
CA VAL A 89 -6.24 20.27 0.25
C VAL A 89 -6.10 19.23 1.36
N PHE A 90 -6.41 19.58 2.60
CA PHE A 90 -6.38 18.64 3.72
C PHE A 90 -7.35 17.46 3.51
N ASN A 91 -8.59 17.74 3.08
CA ASN A 91 -9.58 16.69 2.82
C ASN A 91 -9.14 15.76 1.67
N ASP A 92 -8.58 16.32 0.59
CA ASP A 92 -8.05 15.54 -0.51
C ASP A 92 -6.85 14.68 -0.07
N GLN A 93 -5.98 15.21 0.79
CA GLN A 93 -4.89 14.47 1.42
C GLN A 93 -5.37 13.28 2.23
N GLU A 94 -6.38 13.49 3.09
CA GLU A 94 -6.97 12.43 3.91
C GLU A 94 -7.63 11.35 3.05
N LEU A 95 -8.31 11.73 1.96
CA LEU A 95 -8.87 10.79 1.00
C LEU A 95 -7.76 9.92 0.39
N VAL A 96 -6.69 10.53 -0.12
CA VAL A 96 -5.56 9.81 -0.70
C VAL A 96 -4.95 8.85 0.32
N ASN A 97 -4.66 9.32 1.53
CA ASN A 97 -4.04 8.52 2.58
C ASN A 97 -4.92 7.33 3.00
N THR A 98 -6.22 7.55 3.13
CA THR A 98 -7.18 6.49 3.49
C THR A 98 -7.22 5.41 2.42
N VAL A 99 -7.37 5.80 1.15
CA VAL A 99 -7.44 4.84 0.03
C VAL A 99 -6.12 4.09 -0.12
N MET A 100 -4.99 4.80 -0.08
CA MET A 100 -3.67 4.19 -0.21
C MET A 100 -3.36 3.22 0.93
N SER A 101 -3.66 3.59 2.17
CA SER A 101 -3.44 2.71 3.33
C SER A 101 -4.24 1.42 3.23
N LYS A 102 -5.52 1.52 2.83
CA LYS A 102 -6.37 0.35 2.59
C LYS A 102 -5.83 -0.53 1.47
N ALA A 103 -5.49 0.06 0.32
CA ALA A 103 -4.98 -0.66 -0.82
C ALA A 103 -3.65 -1.37 -0.52
N LYS A 104 -2.76 -0.72 0.27
CA LYS A 104 -1.50 -1.32 0.73
C LYS A 104 -1.74 -2.54 1.61
N GLU A 105 -2.66 -2.45 2.59
CA GLU A 105 -3.00 -3.59 3.43
C GLU A 105 -3.66 -4.71 2.62
N ASP A 106 -4.58 -4.39 1.73
CA ASP A 106 -5.24 -5.36 0.84
C ASP A 106 -4.24 -6.07 -0.10
N SER A 107 -3.17 -5.38 -0.52
CA SER A 107 -2.12 -5.93 -1.38
C SER A 107 -1.03 -6.71 -0.62
N ARG A 108 -1.05 -6.67 0.71
CA ARG A 108 -0.06 -7.37 1.53
C ARG A 108 -0.14 -8.87 1.32
N LEU A 109 0.99 -9.50 0.99
CA LEU A 109 1.09 -10.94 0.79
C LEU A 109 1.13 -11.70 2.12
N ILE A 110 0.34 -12.77 2.19
CA ILE A 110 0.37 -13.75 3.27
C ILE A 110 0.72 -15.09 2.67
N CYS A 111 1.89 -15.62 3.05
CA CYS A 111 2.36 -16.93 2.59
C CYS A 111 2.06 -18.00 3.64
N ARG A 112 1.50 -19.13 3.20
CA ARG A 112 1.25 -20.30 4.04
C ARG A 112 1.80 -21.55 3.36
N ARG A 113 2.23 -22.51 4.18
CA ARG A 113 2.53 -23.84 3.70
C ARG A 113 1.25 -24.65 3.61
N GLU A 114 0.91 -25.07 2.42
CA GLU A 114 -0.27 -25.88 2.13
C GLU A 114 0.15 -27.23 1.54
N ARG A 115 -0.63 -28.27 1.82
CA ARG A 115 -0.47 -29.59 1.22
C ARG A 115 -1.64 -29.83 0.29
N ALA A 116 -1.35 -30.15 -0.96
CA ALA A 116 -2.38 -30.58 -1.89
C ALA A 116 -2.96 -31.92 -1.42
N THR A 117 -4.27 -32.10 -1.57
CA THR A 117 -4.94 -33.37 -1.25
C THR A 117 -4.28 -34.54 -2.01
N GLY A 118 -3.83 -35.55 -1.28
CA GLY A 118 -3.11 -36.71 -1.86
C GLY A 118 -1.61 -36.53 -2.03
N SER A 119 -1.00 -35.40 -1.59
CA SER A 119 0.43 -35.17 -1.64
C SER A 119 1.04 -34.98 -0.24
N ASN A 120 2.19 -35.60 0.01
CA ASN A 120 2.98 -35.35 1.21
C ASN A 120 3.89 -34.12 1.10
N MET A 121 4.02 -33.52 -0.09
CA MET A 121 4.86 -32.36 -0.31
C MET A 121 4.10 -31.09 0.04
N SER A 122 4.65 -30.27 0.92
CA SER A 122 4.12 -28.95 1.24
C SER A 122 4.68 -27.90 0.28
N GLN A 123 3.80 -27.06 -0.25
CA GLN A 123 4.14 -25.91 -1.09
C GLN A 123 3.86 -24.61 -0.34
N SER A 124 4.67 -23.58 -0.58
CA SER A 124 4.40 -22.24 -0.08
C SER A 124 3.47 -21.53 -1.06
N VAL A 125 2.24 -21.25 -0.62
CA VAL A 125 1.24 -20.50 -1.38
C VAL A 125 1.12 -19.11 -0.79
N CYS A 126 1.37 -18.08 -1.60
CA CYS A 126 1.26 -16.68 -1.21
C CYS A 126 0.02 -16.07 -1.88
N THR A 127 -0.83 -15.44 -1.09
CA THR A 127 -2.03 -14.73 -1.55
C THR A 127 -2.10 -13.37 -0.88
N THR A 128 -2.75 -12.40 -1.54
CA THR A 128 -2.98 -11.10 -0.91
C THR A 128 -4.07 -11.18 0.18
N VAL A 129 -4.07 -10.20 1.07
CA VAL A 129 -5.15 -10.07 2.08
C VAL A 129 -6.51 -9.99 1.40
N ALA A 130 -6.62 -9.20 0.32
CA ALA A 130 -7.88 -9.07 -0.43
C ALA A 130 -8.32 -10.38 -1.08
N GLN A 131 -7.41 -11.14 -1.69
CA GLN A 131 -7.72 -12.46 -2.29
C GLN A 131 -8.26 -13.42 -1.23
N ARG A 132 -7.64 -13.46 -0.05
CA ARG A 132 -8.11 -14.30 1.06
C ARG A 132 -9.49 -13.90 1.55
N ARG A 133 -9.73 -12.58 1.70
CA ARG A 133 -11.06 -12.07 2.07
C ARG A 133 -12.11 -12.52 1.05
N ARG A 134 -11.88 -12.29 -0.24
CA ARG A 134 -12.78 -12.72 -1.32
C ARG A 134 -13.04 -14.24 -1.31
N ALA A 135 -11.99 -15.05 -1.11
CA ALA A 135 -12.15 -16.50 -1.03
C ALA A 135 -13.03 -16.93 0.16
N THR A 136 -12.86 -16.27 1.31
CA THR A 136 -13.69 -16.54 2.51
C THR A 136 -15.15 -16.11 2.28
N GLU A 137 -15.38 -14.95 1.69
CA GLU A 137 -16.72 -14.44 1.38
C GLU A 137 -17.44 -15.33 0.39
N ASN A 138 -16.77 -15.74 -0.69
CA ASN A 138 -17.31 -16.67 -1.67
C ASN A 138 -17.67 -18.04 -1.03
N GLY A 139 -16.77 -18.56 -0.19
CA GLY A 139 -17.07 -19.81 0.53
C GLY A 139 -18.29 -19.70 1.44
N ARG A 140 -18.45 -18.59 2.16
CA ARG A 140 -19.65 -18.34 2.98
C ARG A 140 -20.92 -18.21 2.14
N SER A 141 -20.82 -17.51 1.00
CA SER A 141 -21.97 -17.37 0.09
C SER A 141 -22.45 -18.71 -0.43
N LEU A 142 -21.54 -19.58 -0.87
CA LEU A 142 -21.87 -20.93 -1.34
C LEU A 142 -22.51 -21.80 -0.24
N LEU A 143 -22.01 -21.71 1.00
CA LEU A 143 -22.59 -22.44 2.13
C LEU A 143 -24.00 -21.93 2.46
N ASN A 144 -24.22 -20.63 2.45
CA ASN A 144 -25.54 -20.04 2.71
C ASN A 144 -26.54 -20.42 1.62
N GLU A 145 -26.17 -20.41 0.35
CA GLU A 145 -26.97 -20.82 -0.77
C GLU A 145 -27.38 -22.31 -0.64
N HIS A 146 -26.42 -23.14 -0.29
CA HIS A 146 -26.68 -24.58 -0.08
C HIS A 146 -27.62 -24.83 1.09
N GLN A 147 -27.50 -24.11 2.19
CA GLN A 147 -28.39 -24.18 3.34
C GLN A 147 -29.81 -23.73 3.00
N GLN A 148 -29.96 -22.65 2.23
CA GLN A 148 -31.27 -22.19 1.77
C GLN A 148 -31.95 -23.22 0.88
N PHE A 149 -31.19 -23.81 -0.04
CA PHE A 149 -31.71 -24.87 -0.93
C PHE A 149 -32.21 -26.08 -0.15
N ASN A 150 -31.48 -26.55 0.87
CA ASN A 150 -31.88 -27.65 1.72
C ASN A 150 -33.12 -27.33 2.58
N ASN A 151 -33.26 -26.09 3.03
CA ASN A 151 -34.44 -25.65 3.79
C ASN A 151 -35.70 -25.53 2.94
N LEU A 152 -35.55 -25.26 1.63
CA LEU A 152 -36.68 -25.21 0.69
C LEU A 152 -37.11 -26.59 0.18
N ASN A 153 -36.24 -27.61 0.28
CA ASN A 153 -36.49 -29.00 -0.15
C ASN A 153 -36.15 -30.01 0.96
N PRO A 154 -36.88 -30.02 2.09
CA PRO A 154 -36.57 -30.88 3.24
C PRO A 154 -36.88 -32.37 3.06
N GLY A 155 -37.03 -32.88 1.85
CA GLY A 155 -37.50 -34.25 1.59
C GLY A 155 -36.92 -34.97 0.37
N ARG A 156 -35.68 -34.61 -0.06
CA ARG A 156 -34.95 -35.41 -1.06
C ARG A 156 -33.69 -36.00 -0.52
#